data_72260363b4a03e69f0ecb6a53b92b472
#
_entry.id   72260363b4a03e69f0ecb6a53b92b472
#
_cell.length_a   1.000
_cell.length_b   1.000
_cell.length_c   1.000
_cell.angle_alpha   90.00
_cell.angle_beta   90.00
_cell.angle_gamma   90.00
#
_symmetry.space_group_name_H-M   'P 1'
#
loop_
_entity.id
_entity.type
_entity.pdbx_description
1 polymer ?
#
loop_
_entity_poly.entity_id
_entity_poly.type
_entity_poly.pdbx_seq_one_letter_code
_entity_poly.pdbx_strand_id
1 'polypeptide(L)'
;MLTKKYSEELEKVFSFLNEIGIAIIEKELDEATFLPGLSLGSNCIYIDSDKLLYPGDILHEAGHLAVTTTSERKLIGTQAMSSEWPTQGDEIGAILWSYAALYHLELPLEFVFHPNGYKNNSDWYISNFNSGNYIGLPLLQWMGLTLSESQAIIENKKAFPVMQKWIRD
;
A
#
# COMPACT_ATOMS: atom_id res chain seq x y z
N MET A 1 -27.32 15.81 0.72
CA MET A 1 -26.12 15.10 0.29
C MET A 1 -26.12 13.72 0.94
N LEU A 2 -26.36 12.68 0.18
CA LEU A 2 -26.20 11.32 0.70
C LEU A 2 -24.71 11.06 0.83
N THR A 3 -24.20 11.12 2.03
CA THR A 3 -22.87 10.61 2.33
C THR A 3 -22.88 9.12 2.01
N LYS A 4 -22.17 8.73 0.97
CA LYS A 4 -21.94 7.32 0.64
C LYS A 4 -21.24 6.73 1.88
N LYS A 5 -21.93 5.90 2.62
CA LYS A 5 -21.36 5.26 3.81
C LYS A 5 -20.34 4.25 3.29
N TYR A 6 -19.08 4.52 3.54
CA TYR A 6 -18.02 3.57 3.25
C TYR A 6 -18.23 2.29 4.07
N SER A 7 -17.75 1.16 3.56
CA SER A 7 -17.73 -0.08 4.34
C SER A 7 -16.86 0.09 5.59
N GLU A 8 -17.12 -0.72 6.61
CA GLU A 8 -16.32 -0.70 7.85
C GLU A 8 -14.82 -0.93 7.58
N GLU A 9 -14.51 -1.81 6.63
CA GLU A 9 -13.13 -2.07 6.21
C GLU A 9 -12.48 -0.83 5.62
N LEU A 10 -13.20 -0.11 4.79
CA LEU A 10 -12.67 1.10 4.15
C LEU A 10 -12.47 2.23 5.15
N GLU A 11 -13.35 2.36 6.16
CA GLU A 11 -13.18 3.31 7.26
C GLU A 11 -11.93 3.00 8.08
N LYS A 12 -11.65 1.72 8.36
CA LYS A 12 -10.39 1.29 9.00
C LYS A 12 -9.16 1.70 8.19
N VAL A 13 -9.20 1.48 6.88
CA VAL A 13 -8.12 1.85 5.96
C VAL A 13 -7.88 3.35 5.98
N PHE A 14 -8.91 4.16 5.89
CA PHE A 14 -8.78 5.62 5.91
C PHE A 14 -8.22 6.14 7.23
N SER A 15 -8.70 5.61 8.36
CA SER A 15 -8.19 5.97 9.68
C SER A 15 -6.69 5.66 9.79
N PHE A 16 -6.30 4.45 9.41
CA PHE A 16 -4.91 4.03 9.42
C PHE A 16 -4.02 4.90 8.53
N LEU A 17 -4.43 5.17 7.29
CA LEU A 17 -3.64 5.98 6.37
C LEU A 17 -3.45 7.42 6.89
N ASN A 18 -4.49 8.01 7.46
CA ASN A 18 -4.38 9.32 8.11
C ASN A 18 -3.40 9.30 9.29
N GLU A 19 -3.44 8.26 10.13
CA GLU A 19 -2.52 8.12 11.27
C GLU A 19 -1.06 8.07 10.84
N ILE A 20 -0.76 7.41 9.73
CA ILE A 20 0.61 7.30 9.21
C ILE A 20 1.04 8.47 8.31
N GLY A 21 0.17 9.45 8.08
CA GLY A 21 0.49 10.68 7.36
C GLY A 21 0.22 10.65 5.85
N ILE A 22 -0.58 9.69 5.36
CA ILE A 22 -1.05 9.67 3.96
C ILE A 22 -2.45 10.25 3.92
N ALA A 23 -2.61 11.40 3.27
CA ALA A 23 -3.89 12.06 3.14
C ALA A 23 -4.78 11.37 2.08
N ILE A 24 -6.06 11.25 2.39
CA ILE A 24 -7.08 10.78 1.45
C ILE A 24 -7.91 11.98 1.04
N ILE A 25 -7.99 12.24 -0.26
CA ILE A 25 -8.68 13.40 -0.81
C ILE A 25 -9.73 12.94 -1.82
N GLU A 26 -11.00 13.19 -1.52
CA GLU A 26 -12.08 12.93 -2.47
C GLU A 26 -11.99 13.93 -3.62
N LYS A 27 -11.99 13.44 -4.86
CA LYS A 27 -11.86 14.24 -6.06
C LYS A 27 -12.43 13.50 -7.26
N GLU A 28 -13.18 14.20 -8.11
CA GLU A 28 -13.56 13.66 -9.41
C GLU A 28 -12.29 13.45 -10.26
N LEU A 29 -12.15 12.24 -10.80
CA LEU A 29 -11.01 11.83 -11.62
C LEU A 29 -11.45 11.53 -13.06
N ASP A 30 -10.54 11.78 -14.00
CA ASP A 30 -10.72 11.34 -15.38
C ASP A 30 -10.76 9.81 -15.47
N GLU A 31 -11.41 9.29 -16.52
CA GLU A 31 -11.49 7.83 -16.72
C GLU A 31 -10.14 7.18 -17.07
N ALA A 32 -9.11 7.96 -17.36
CA ALA A 32 -7.77 7.52 -17.76
C ALA A 32 -6.84 7.16 -16.59
N THR A 33 -7.35 6.90 -15.38
CA THR A 33 -6.52 6.45 -14.26
C THR A 33 -6.11 5.00 -14.42
N PHE A 34 -4.87 4.67 -13.96
CA PHE A 34 -4.36 3.30 -14.04
C PHE A 34 -5.21 2.31 -13.24
N LEU A 35 -5.60 2.68 -12.02
CA LEU A 35 -6.57 1.94 -11.21
C LEU A 35 -7.88 2.73 -11.15
N PRO A 36 -9.03 2.07 -11.28
CA PRO A 36 -10.33 2.76 -11.30
C PRO A 36 -10.57 3.59 -10.04
N GLY A 37 -10.80 4.89 -10.22
CA GLY A 37 -11.13 5.81 -9.14
C GLY A 37 -9.99 6.19 -8.21
N LEU A 38 -8.73 5.92 -8.60
CA LEU A 38 -7.54 6.22 -7.78
C LEU A 38 -6.49 6.98 -8.58
N SER A 39 -5.85 7.96 -7.93
CA SER A 39 -4.68 8.65 -8.46
C SER A 39 -3.77 9.08 -7.31
N LEU A 40 -2.45 9.04 -7.52
CA LEU A 40 -1.47 9.41 -6.51
C LEU A 40 -1.03 10.87 -6.67
N GLY A 41 -0.86 11.54 -5.54
CA GLY A 41 -0.28 12.86 -5.46
C GLY A 41 0.80 12.95 -4.39
N SER A 42 1.28 14.14 -4.12
CA SER A 42 2.31 14.38 -3.10
C SER A 42 1.78 14.04 -1.71
N ASN A 43 2.26 12.96 -1.13
CA ASN A 43 1.81 12.42 0.17
C ASN A 43 0.29 12.19 0.28
N CYS A 44 -0.39 11.98 -0.82
CA CYS A 44 -1.83 11.78 -0.81
C CYS A 44 -2.32 10.81 -1.88
N ILE A 45 -3.52 10.30 -1.66
CA ILE A 45 -4.27 9.51 -2.62
C ILE A 45 -5.56 10.26 -2.93
N TYR A 46 -5.77 10.56 -4.21
CA TYR A 46 -7.05 11.07 -4.70
C TYR A 46 -7.99 9.90 -4.96
N ILE A 47 -9.20 10.00 -4.46
CA ILE A 47 -10.23 8.97 -4.61
C ILE A 47 -11.47 9.58 -5.27
N ASP A 48 -11.92 8.94 -6.33
CA ASP A 48 -13.23 9.17 -6.93
C ASP A 48 -14.15 8.02 -6.49
N SER A 49 -14.94 8.23 -5.47
CA SER A 49 -15.77 7.18 -4.88
C SER A 49 -16.84 6.65 -5.83
N ASP A 50 -17.21 7.41 -6.87
CA ASP A 50 -18.16 6.96 -7.88
C ASP A 50 -17.52 6.00 -8.90
N LYS A 51 -16.22 6.07 -9.07
CA LYS A 51 -15.43 5.24 -9.99
C LYS A 51 -14.62 4.15 -9.32
N LEU A 52 -14.48 4.18 -8.01
CA LEU A 52 -13.71 3.20 -7.24
C LEU A 52 -14.39 1.82 -7.34
N LEU A 53 -13.70 0.86 -7.97
CA LEU A 53 -14.20 -0.51 -8.13
C LEU A 53 -13.68 -1.44 -7.03
N TYR A 54 -12.41 -1.32 -6.68
CA TYR A 54 -11.72 -2.23 -5.75
C TYR A 54 -11.14 -1.45 -4.58
N PRO A 55 -11.85 -1.38 -3.45
CA PRO A 55 -11.38 -0.60 -2.28
C PRO A 55 -10.00 -1.00 -1.77
N GLY A 56 -9.62 -2.26 -1.91
CA GLY A 56 -8.31 -2.76 -1.49
C GLY A 56 -7.14 -2.18 -2.28
N ASP A 57 -7.37 -1.69 -3.50
CA ASP A 57 -6.34 -1.04 -4.30
C ASP A 57 -5.78 0.22 -3.62
N ILE A 58 -6.54 0.83 -2.71
CA ILE A 58 -6.09 1.97 -1.90
C ILE A 58 -4.86 1.60 -1.06
N LEU A 59 -4.85 0.41 -0.45
CA LEU A 59 -3.70 -0.05 0.34
C LEU A 59 -2.49 -0.35 -0.55
N HIS A 60 -2.69 -0.85 -1.76
CA HIS A 60 -1.62 -1.03 -2.73
C HIS A 60 -1.00 0.31 -3.13
N GLU A 61 -1.82 1.28 -3.49
CA GLU A 61 -1.39 2.64 -3.83
C GLU A 61 -0.70 3.33 -2.65
N ALA A 62 -1.22 3.16 -1.43
CA ALA A 62 -0.57 3.63 -0.21
C ALA A 62 0.83 3.00 -0.02
N GLY A 63 0.99 1.73 -0.37
CA GLY A 63 2.28 1.05 -0.38
C GLY A 63 3.30 1.73 -1.29
N HIS A 64 2.90 2.17 -2.49
CA HIS A 64 3.79 2.93 -3.38
C HIS A 64 4.28 4.24 -2.72
N LEU A 65 3.40 4.97 -2.05
CA LEU A 65 3.79 6.17 -1.31
C LEU A 65 4.73 5.82 -0.15
N ALA A 66 4.39 4.78 0.61
CA ALA A 66 5.10 4.40 1.83
C ALA A 66 6.53 3.94 1.58
N VAL A 67 6.80 3.23 0.49
CA VAL A 67 8.15 2.70 0.15
C VAL A 67 9.03 3.69 -0.61
N THR A 68 8.47 4.82 -1.02
CA THR A 68 9.20 5.89 -1.71
C THR A 68 9.83 6.83 -0.68
N THR A 69 11.06 7.31 -0.95
CA THR A 69 11.76 8.22 -0.04
C THR A 69 10.97 9.52 0.16
N THR A 70 11.18 10.20 1.29
CA THR A 70 10.48 11.45 1.60
C THR A 70 10.68 12.52 0.51
N SER A 71 11.88 12.64 -0.03
CA SER A 71 12.18 13.62 -1.08
C SER A 71 11.48 13.33 -2.39
N GLU A 72 11.41 12.06 -2.80
CA GLU A 72 10.73 11.64 -4.03
C GLU A 72 9.22 11.58 -3.87
N ARG A 73 8.72 11.20 -2.70
CA ARG A 73 7.28 11.15 -2.40
C ARG A 73 6.60 12.50 -2.62
N LYS A 74 7.29 13.59 -2.33
CA LYS A 74 6.80 14.95 -2.59
C LYS A 74 6.61 15.26 -4.08
N LEU A 75 7.33 14.55 -4.94
CA LEU A 75 7.31 14.75 -6.39
C LEU A 75 6.24 13.92 -7.09
N ILE A 76 5.66 12.94 -6.42
CA ILE A 76 4.62 12.06 -6.97
C ILE A 76 3.43 12.90 -7.45
N GLY A 77 2.96 12.64 -8.67
CA GLY A 77 1.90 13.40 -9.31
C GLY A 77 2.37 14.69 -9.98
N THR A 78 3.67 14.98 -9.97
CA THR A 78 4.27 16.14 -10.65
C THR A 78 5.17 15.69 -11.80
N GLN A 79 5.50 16.64 -12.69
CA GLN A 79 6.43 16.39 -13.82
C GLN A 79 7.88 16.16 -13.35
N ALA A 80 8.22 16.52 -12.12
CA ALA A 80 9.56 16.33 -11.55
C ALA A 80 9.80 14.88 -11.10
N MET A 81 8.76 14.07 -10.96
CA MET A 81 8.90 12.65 -10.62
C MET A 81 9.50 11.88 -11.80
N SER A 82 10.39 10.92 -11.51
CA SER A 82 10.96 10.04 -12.53
C SER A 82 9.88 9.34 -13.34
N SER A 83 10.02 9.29 -14.65
CA SER A 83 9.11 8.57 -15.54
C SER A 83 9.17 7.05 -15.35
N GLU A 84 10.23 6.53 -14.73
CA GLU A 84 10.40 5.11 -14.40
C GLU A 84 9.71 4.71 -13.11
N TRP A 85 9.25 5.68 -12.31
CA TRP A 85 8.51 5.39 -11.07
C TRP A 85 7.05 5.04 -11.37
N PRO A 86 6.46 3.99 -10.72
CA PRO A 86 7.13 3.08 -9.82
C PRO A 86 8.01 2.06 -10.57
N THR A 87 9.19 1.79 -10.02
CA THR A 87 10.07 0.73 -10.53
C THR A 87 9.54 -0.65 -10.11
N GLN A 88 10.13 -1.71 -10.67
CA GLN A 88 9.79 -3.07 -10.25
C GLN A 88 10.06 -3.31 -8.76
N GLY A 89 11.12 -2.72 -8.21
CA GLY A 89 11.41 -2.78 -6.77
C GLY A 89 10.37 -2.06 -5.93
N ASP A 90 9.90 -0.91 -6.36
CA ASP A 90 8.81 -0.17 -5.72
C ASP A 90 7.52 -1.00 -5.71
N GLU A 91 7.21 -1.67 -6.82
CA GLU A 91 6.03 -2.55 -6.92
C GLU A 91 6.11 -3.72 -5.94
N ILE A 92 7.23 -4.44 -5.90
CA ILE A 92 7.45 -5.54 -4.96
C ILE A 92 7.33 -5.07 -3.52
N GLY A 93 7.94 -3.94 -3.19
CA GLY A 93 7.85 -3.32 -1.87
C GLY A 93 6.42 -2.93 -1.49
N ALA A 94 5.69 -2.30 -2.41
CA ALA A 94 4.30 -1.90 -2.19
C ALA A 94 3.37 -3.11 -1.95
N ILE A 95 3.56 -4.19 -2.68
CA ILE A 95 2.78 -5.43 -2.51
C ILE A 95 2.99 -6.00 -1.11
N LEU A 96 4.24 -6.17 -0.67
CA LEU A 96 4.52 -6.71 0.66
C LEU A 96 4.09 -5.75 1.78
N TRP A 97 4.25 -4.45 1.58
CA TRP A 97 3.75 -3.43 2.51
C TRP A 97 2.23 -3.52 2.69
N SER A 98 1.49 -3.70 1.59
CA SER A 98 0.03 -3.85 1.65
C SER A 98 -0.41 -5.09 2.42
N TYR A 99 0.33 -6.19 2.31
CA TYR A 99 0.11 -7.38 3.15
C TYR A 99 0.32 -7.07 4.64
N ALA A 100 1.39 -6.37 5.00
CA ALA A 100 1.62 -5.95 6.39
C ALA A 100 0.49 -5.08 6.92
N ALA A 101 -0.04 -4.17 6.08
CA ALA A 101 -1.19 -3.34 6.44
C ALA A 101 -2.46 -4.17 6.68
N LEU A 102 -2.74 -5.15 5.82
CA LEU A 102 -3.86 -6.09 6.02
C LEU A 102 -3.73 -6.85 7.36
N TYR A 103 -2.53 -7.32 7.65
CA TYR A 103 -2.25 -8.01 8.92
C TYR A 103 -2.51 -7.10 10.11
N HIS A 104 -2.01 -5.86 10.07
CA HIS A 104 -2.19 -4.86 11.12
C HIS A 104 -3.66 -4.47 11.33
N LEU A 105 -4.42 -4.35 10.26
CA LEU A 105 -5.83 -3.96 10.28
C LEU A 105 -6.79 -5.14 10.52
N GLU A 106 -6.26 -6.36 10.56
CA GLU A 106 -7.05 -7.59 10.67
C GLU A 106 -8.08 -7.72 9.54
N LEU A 107 -7.65 -7.38 8.32
CA LEU A 107 -8.46 -7.52 7.11
C LEU A 107 -8.06 -8.78 6.33
N PRO A 108 -9.01 -9.40 5.61
CA PRO A 108 -8.69 -10.58 4.78
C PRO A 108 -7.75 -10.22 3.63
N LEU A 109 -6.91 -11.18 3.23
CA LEU A 109 -5.95 -10.96 2.13
C LEU A 109 -6.65 -10.61 0.82
N GLU A 110 -7.81 -11.17 0.57
CA GLU A 110 -8.64 -10.94 -0.62
C GLU A 110 -9.09 -9.48 -0.76
N PHE A 111 -9.05 -8.70 0.32
CA PHE A 111 -9.36 -7.28 0.27
C PHE A 111 -8.41 -6.52 -0.68
N VAL A 112 -7.10 -6.82 -0.63
CA VAL A 112 -6.10 -6.29 -1.56
C VAL A 112 -5.91 -7.23 -2.75
N PHE A 113 -5.69 -8.53 -2.48
CA PHE A 113 -5.40 -9.53 -3.51
C PHE A 113 -6.68 -10.11 -4.08
N HIS A 114 -7.47 -9.27 -4.75
CA HIS A 114 -8.74 -9.64 -5.34
C HIS A 114 -8.54 -10.30 -6.73
N PRO A 115 -9.54 -11.07 -7.24
CA PRO A 115 -9.38 -11.82 -8.49
C PRO A 115 -9.08 -10.99 -9.74
N ASN A 116 -9.44 -9.70 -9.72
CA ASN A 116 -9.28 -8.78 -10.86
C ASN A 116 -7.98 -7.96 -10.80
N GLY A 117 -7.12 -8.22 -9.82
CA GLY A 117 -5.85 -7.53 -9.64
C GLY A 117 -4.63 -8.41 -9.95
N TYR A 118 -3.45 -7.79 -9.97
CA TYR A 118 -2.16 -8.47 -10.06
C TYR A 118 -2.01 -9.39 -11.29
N LYS A 119 -2.63 -9.05 -12.41
CA LYS A 119 -2.60 -9.85 -13.65
C LYS A 119 -3.02 -11.31 -13.40
N ASN A 120 -4.05 -11.51 -12.58
CA ASN A 120 -4.56 -12.82 -12.14
C ASN A 120 -3.61 -13.63 -11.23
N ASN A 121 -2.63 -12.99 -10.60
CA ASN A 121 -1.68 -13.62 -9.68
C ASN A 121 -2.06 -13.47 -8.20
N SER A 122 -3.25 -12.99 -7.86
CA SER A 122 -3.68 -12.79 -6.46
C SER A 122 -3.58 -14.06 -5.63
N ASP A 123 -4.03 -15.21 -6.15
CA ASP A 123 -3.94 -16.50 -5.46
C ASP A 123 -2.49 -16.91 -5.18
N TRP A 124 -1.57 -16.59 -6.08
CA TRP A 124 -0.15 -16.85 -5.89
C TRP A 124 0.43 -16.03 -4.73
N TYR A 125 0.10 -14.74 -4.63
CA TYR A 125 0.50 -13.91 -3.50
C TYR A 125 -0.09 -14.39 -2.19
N ILE A 126 -1.39 -14.68 -2.15
CA ILE A 126 -2.08 -15.19 -0.97
C ILE A 126 -1.41 -16.49 -0.48
N SER A 127 -1.15 -17.44 -1.38
CA SER A 127 -0.52 -18.70 -1.05
C SER A 127 0.89 -18.52 -0.49
N ASN A 128 1.71 -17.66 -1.10
CA ASN A 128 3.06 -17.39 -0.63
C ASN A 128 3.06 -16.71 0.75
N PHE A 129 2.25 -15.68 0.95
CA PHE A 129 2.20 -14.96 2.22
C PHE A 129 1.64 -15.83 3.36
N ASN A 130 0.62 -16.64 3.10
CA ASN A 130 0.10 -17.59 4.08
C ASN A 130 1.12 -18.67 4.47
N SER A 131 2.05 -18.99 3.59
CA SER A 131 3.14 -19.94 3.85
C SER A 131 4.38 -19.29 4.51
N GLY A 132 4.34 -17.99 4.80
CA GLY A 132 5.48 -17.25 5.33
C GLY A 132 6.56 -16.93 4.31
N ASN A 133 6.28 -17.11 3.03
CA ASN A 133 7.20 -16.74 1.95
C ASN A 133 6.97 -15.28 1.56
N TYR A 134 7.69 -14.39 2.22
CA TYR A 134 7.53 -12.94 2.10
C TYR A 134 8.46 -12.36 1.04
N ILE A 135 8.03 -12.42 -0.21
CA ILE A 135 8.76 -11.86 -1.34
C ILE A 135 8.89 -10.34 -1.16
N GLY A 136 10.14 -9.85 -1.22
CA GLY A 136 10.45 -8.44 -1.00
C GLY A 136 10.84 -8.07 0.44
N LEU A 137 10.83 -9.02 1.38
CA LEU A 137 11.21 -8.76 2.77
C LEU A 137 12.61 -8.13 2.93
N PRO A 138 13.67 -8.59 2.24
CA PRO A 138 14.96 -7.93 2.29
C PRO A 138 14.92 -6.47 1.86
N LEU A 139 14.07 -6.14 0.90
CA LEU A 139 13.88 -4.77 0.42
C LEU A 139 13.25 -3.88 1.48
N LEU A 140 12.17 -4.32 2.12
CA LEU A 140 11.54 -3.56 3.21
C LEU A 140 12.45 -3.42 4.41
N GLN A 141 13.26 -4.44 4.72
CA GLN A 141 14.26 -4.36 5.78
C GLN A 141 15.35 -3.34 5.45
N TRP A 142 15.85 -3.34 4.22
CA TRP A 142 16.82 -2.35 3.76
C TRP A 142 16.27 -0.92 3.82
N MET A 143 14.99 -0.73 3.54
CA MET A 143 14.31 0.57 3.68
C MET A 143 14.12 1.00 5.15
N GLY A 144 14.41 0.12 6.12
CA GLY A 144 14.23 0.39 7.54
C GLY A 144 12.78 0.26 8.04
N LEU A 145 11.90 -0.37 7.26
CA LEU A 145 10.47 -0.47 7.58
C LEU A 145 10.13 -1.66 8.46
N THR A 146 10.89 -2.74 8.39
CA THR A 146 10.63 -3.99 9.11
C THR A 146 11.90 -4.79 9.34
N LEU A 147 11.78 -5.96 9.97
CA LEU A 147 12.88 -6.88 10.26
C LEU A 147 12.53 -8.30 9.84
N SER A 148 13.53 -9.01 9.29
CA SER A 148 13.47 -10.47 9.14
C SER A 148 13.50 -11.14 10.52
N GLU A 149 13.14 -12.42 10.60
CA GLU A 149 13.20 -13.17 11.87
C GLU A 149 14.60 -13.13 12.51
N SER A 150 15.64 -13.37 11.72
CA SER A 150 17.01 -13.36 12.21
C SER A 150 17.43 -11.99 12.75
N GLN A 151 17.09 -10.91 12.06
CA GLN A 151 17.43 -9.56 12.51
C GLN A 151 16.59 -9.14 13.72
N ALA A 152 15.33 -9.53 13.76
CA ALA A 152 14.44 -9.25 14.89
C ALA A 152 14.96 -9.90 16.19
N ILE A 153 15.49 -11.12 16.11
CA ILE A 153 16.12 -11.81 17.26
C ILE A 153 17.34 -11.00 17.76
N ILE A 154 18.20 -10.57 16.83
CA ILE A 154 19.41 -9.78 17.17
C ILE A 154 19.02 -8.48 17.86
N GLU A 155 17.99 -7.79 17.39
CA GLU A 155 17.54 -6.51 17.93
C GLU A 155 16.52 -6.63 19.07
N ASN A 156 16.13 -7.84 19.46
CA ASN A 156 15.08 -8.10 20.44
C ASN A 156 13.77 -7.36 20.13
N LYS A 157 13.33 -7.47 18.88
CA LYS A 157 12.10 -6.87 18.34
C LYS A 157 11.24 -7.92 17.67
N LYS A 158 10.05 -7.52 17.26
CA LYS A 158 9.15 -8.39 16.50
C LYS A 158 9.48 -8.34 14.99
N ALA A 159 9.46 -9.51 14.36
CA ALA A 159 9.69 -9.65 12.93
C ALA A 159 8.45 -9.32 12.09
N PHE A 160 8.68 -9.10 10.78
CA PHE A 160 7.61 -9.04 9.79
C PHE A 160 6.61 -10.20 9.98
N PRO A 161 5.29 -10.00 9.90
CA PRO A 161 4.59 -8.84 9.34
C PRO A 161 4.40 -7.64 10.30
N VAL A 162 5.03 -7.62 11.46
CA VAL A 162 5.05 -6.44 12.31
C VAL A 162 6.02 -5.42 11.72
N MET A 163 5.53 -4.19 11.48
CA MET A 163 6.34 -3.11 10.95
C MET A 163 7.03 -2.33 12.07
N GLN A 164 8.26 -1.87 11.83
CA GLN A 164 8.98 -0.97 12.74
C GLN A 164 8.53 0.47 12.53
N LYS A 165 8.26 0.84 11.29
CA LYS A 165 7.60 2.08 10.88
C LYS A 165 6.87 1.88 9.57
N TRP A 166 5.90 2.73 9.28
CA TRP A 166 5.05 2.58 8.11
C TRP A 166 5.50 3.39 6.89
N ILE A 167 6.26 4.44 7.10
CA ILE A 167 6.67 5.35 6.03
C ILE A 167 8.20 5.42 5.98
N ARG A 168 8.74 5.23 4.78
CA ARG A 168 10.17 5.37 4.51
C ARG A 168 10.61 6.83 4.61
N ASP A 169 11.81 7.06 5.19
CA ASP A 169 12.44 8.39 5.27
C ASP A 169 12.90 8.92 3.91
#